data_5b74b11aa0371a276c3f65b4bbeb4cb4
#
_entry.id   5b74b11aa0371a276c3f65b4bbeb4cb4
#
_cell.length_a   1.000
_cell.length_b   1.000
_cell.length_c   1.000
_cell.angle_alpha   90.00
_cell.angle_beta   90.00
_cell.angle_gamma   90.00
#
_symmetry.space_group_name_H-M   'P 1'
#
loop_
_entity.id
_entity.type
_entity.pdbx_description
1 polymer ?
#
loop_
_entity_poly.entity_id
_entity_poly.type
_entity_poly.pdbx_seq_one_letter_code
_entity_poly.pdbx_strand_id
1 'polypeptide(L)'
;MTDLKQMLTEHIGEKRDYYPLNQSQIGIYYYCKNHPESVAYNLPSICELPKQKVALSRLSAAIKIALNNHVAFRCKIVDRSSGPVWVLTDRSFDDFEIPVEKVSEEALTEIKNRYAKPFDLFGDLLFRINIYETEKNYSIISDFHHLIYDGSSCSIWFQDIAAAYYNGTVETEEVTMLDFCAYDDAYQKSQAEMDAISYYRDVFQGAKPRTSIPADLEENDLPGDGYCVYCFDKRIDFSKVSAVCNGRVGAFFVGAFAYAAAKYTGTGDAVVYTGNHGRMDERLRHSVGMFVRMLPVYVTIDESFSLTDYLSQVQERLYGGIKHGKCAFAALMQEHKLSIDLSILYQGDFFNHVPFGDIDCPWEALPLHGMDDDFVIMVFKEKEHFKLKVEYRKDKYKLQTVHEFLRAYEETVMTFIGETVSNEGGAV
;
A
#
# COMPACT_ATOMS: atom_id res chain seq x y z
N MET A 1 -7.30 -23.75 2.18
CA MET A 1 -7.84 -22.57 2.91
C MET A 1 -8.26 -22.89 4.35
N THR A 2 -8.86 -24.06 4.63
CA THR A 2 -9.27 -24.44 5.99
C THR A 2 -8.07 -24.51 6.96
N ASP A 3 -6.96 -25.02 6.51
CA ASP A 3 -5.73 -25.17 7.30
C ASP A 3 -5.13 -23.82 7.75
N LEU A 4 -5.05 -22.83 6.84
CA LEU A 4 -4.50 -21.50 7.16
C LEU A 4 -5.38 -20.69 8.13
N LYS A 5 -6.72 -20.85 8.05
CA LYS A 5 -7.65 -20.23 9.01
C LYS A 5 -7.50 -20.84 10.40
N GLN A 6 -7.28 -22.15 10.46
CA GLN A 6 -7.04 -22.85 11.72
C GLN A 6 -5.70 -22.43 12.33
N MET A 7 -4.62 -22.36 11.55
CA MET A 7 -3.32 -21.85 12.01
C MET A 7 -3.43 -20.44 12.61
N LEU A 8 -4.17 -19.52 11.95
CA LEU A 8 -4.40 -18.19 12.52
C LEU A 8 -5.14 -18.29 13.86
N THR A 9 -6.16 -19.13 13.95
CA THR A 9 -6.95 -19.32 15.18
C THR A 9 -6.09 -19.77 16.35
N GLU A 10 -5.09 -20.59 16.13
CA GLU A 10 -4.17 -21.11 17.17
C GLU A 10 -3.31 -20.04 17.81
N HIS A 11 -3.15 -18.88 17.13
CA HIS A 11 -2.31 -17.77 17.60
C HIS A 11 -3.10 -16.54 18.10
N ILE A 12 -4.44 -16.56 18.01
CA ILE A 12 -5.27 -15.47 18.53
C ILE A 12 -5.17 -15.40 20.05
N GLY A 13 -4.75 -14.23 20.57
CA GLY A 13 -4.61 -13.98 21.99
C GLY A 13 -3.47 -14.73 22.67
N GLU A 14 -2.57 -15.35 21.90
CA GLU A 14 -1.37 -15.98 22.43
C GLU A 14 -0.46 -14.95 23.09
N LYS A 15 -0.12 -15.16 24.36
CA LYS A 15 0.77 -14.26 25.10
C LYS A 15 2.21 -14.72 24.98
N ARG A 16 3.06 -13.86 24.44
CA ARG A 16 4.50 -14.04 24.30
C ARG A 16 5.23 -12.83 24.88
N ASP A 17 6.43 -13.04 25.40
CA ASP A 17 7.31 -11.94 25.83
C ASP A 17 7.74 -11.07 24.66
N TYR A 18 7.79 -11.65 23.46
CA TYR A 18 8.11 -10.98 22.20
C TYR A 18 7.54 -11.75 21.00
N TYR A 19 7.30 -11.02 19.91
CA TYR A 19 6.77 -11.56 18.65
C TYR A 19 7.75 -11.25 17.51
N PRO A 20 7.98 -12.18 16.56
CA PRO A 20 8.79 -11.88 15.38
C PRO A 20 8.10 -10.80 14.53
N LEU A 21 8.87 -10.10 13.71
CA LEU A 21 8.31 -9.33 12.62
C LEU A 21 7.78 -10.28 11.54
N ASN A 22 6.67 -9.93 10.87
CA ASN A 22 6.20 -10.68 9.70
C ASN A 22 7.11 -10.42 8.49
N GLN A 23 6.99 -11.23 7.44
CA GLN A 23 7.87 -11.17 6.26
C GLN A 23 7.86 -9.81 5.55
N SER A 24 6.71 -9.11 5.50
CA SER A 24 6.64 -7.77 4.92
C SER A 24 7.35 -6.73 5.78
N GLN A 25 7.27 -6.86 7.10
CA GLN A 25 7.93 -5.95 8.04
C GLN A 25 9.46 -6.11 8.04
N ILE A 26 9.97 -7.32 7.82
CA ILE A 26 11.41 -7.59 7.86
C ILE A 26 12.16 -6.77 6.81
N GLY A 27 11.66 -6.71 5.58
CA GLY A 27 12.27 -5.90 4.51
C GLY A 27 12.32 -4.42 4.88
N ILE A 28 11.18 -3.87 5.32
CA ILE A 28 11.06 -2.47 5.76
C ILE A 28 12.02 -2.17 6.92
N TYR A 29 12.09 -3.08 7.91
CA TYR A 29 12.98 -2.92 9.06
C TYR A 29 14.44 -2.76 8.63
N TYR A 30 14.96 -3.68 7.79
CA TYR A 30 16.36 -3.62 7.36
C TYR A 30 16.64 -2.41 6.48
N TYR A 31 15.71 -2.02 5.62
CA TYR A 31 15.85 -0.79 4.86
C TYR A 31 15.98 0.43 5.77
N CYS A 32 15.03 0.64 6.67
CA CYS A 32 15.04 1.80 7.58
C CYS A 32 16.21 1.78 8.56
N LYS A 33 16.66 0.61 9.02
CA LYS A 33 17.84 0.47 9.85
C LYS A 33 19.12 0.93 9.12
N ASN A 34 19.21 0.67 7.82
CA ASN A 34 20.34 1.08 6.99
C ASN A 34 20.23 2.53 6.49
N HIS A 35 19.01 3.10 6.49
CA HIS A 35 18.71 4.46 6.04
C HIS A 35 17.91 5.22 7.10
N PRO A 36 18.50 5.53 8.27
CA PRO A 36 17.77 6.08 9.42
C PRO A 36 17.18 7.47 9.16
N GLU A 37 17.67 8.20 8.16
CA GLU A 37 17.15 9.50 7.75
C GLU A 37 16.05 9.41 6.69
N SER A 38 15.70 8.20 6.24
CA SER A 38 14.67 8.01 5.20
C SER A 38 13.27 8.16 5.78
N VAL A 39 12.39 8.76 4.97
CA VAL A 39 10.95 8.83 5.19
C VAL A 39 10.16 7.91 4.25
N ALA A 40 10.83 7.08 3.46
CA ALA A 40 10.21 6.24 2.43
C ALA A 40 9.07 5.35 2.95
N TYR A 41 9.14 4.95 4.20
CA TYR A 41 8.14 4.12 4.86
C TYR A 41 7.29 4.87 5.90
N ASN A 42 7.17 6.19 5.76
CA ASN A 42 6.16 6.96 6.45
C ASN A 42 4.84 6.93 5.67
N LEU A 43 3.73 7.03 6.37
CA LEU A 43 2.38 7.09 5.79
C LEU A 43 1.63 8.31 6.34
N PRO A 44 2.05 9.53 5.95
CA PRO A 44 1.40 10.74 6.39
C PRO A 44 0.07 10.94 5.66
N SER A 45 -0.97 11.28 6.41
CA SER A 45 -2.31 11.53 5.90
C SER A 45 -2.98 12.68 6.62
N ILE A 46 -3.93 13.32 5.96
CA ILE A 46 -4.73 14.40 6.52
C ILE A 46 -6.21 14.13 6.34
N CYS A 47 -7.01 14.51 7.35
CA CYS A 47 -8.45 14.59 7.27
C CYS A 47 -8.89 15.97 7.81
N GLU A 48 -9.75 16.68 7.07
CA GLU A 48 -10.19 18.02 7.41
C GLU A 48 -11.67 18.03 7.83
N LEU A 49 -11.95 18.48 9.05
CA LEU A 49 -13.28 18.50 9.65
C LEU A 49 -13.75 19.94 9.91
N PRO A 50 -14.95 20.35 9.43
CA PRO A 50 -15.47 21.68 9.66
C PRO A 50 -15.64 21.98 11.16
N LYS A 51 -15.03 23.03 11.67
CA LYS A 51 -15.09 23.45 13.11
C LYS A 51 -16.51 23.65 13.62
N GLN A 52 -17.42 24.09 12.75
CA GLN A 52 -18.82 24.31 13.12
C GLN A 52 -19.58 23.01 13.42
N LYS A 53 -19.07 21.87 12.96
CA LYS A 53 -19.69 20.55 13.11
C LYS A 53 -18.99 19.67 14.14
N VAL A 54 -17.77 20.00 14.57
CA VAL A 54 -16.94 19.14 15.41
C VAL A 54 -16.41 19.88 16.63
N ALA A 55 -16.58 19.27 17.82
CA ALA A 55 -16.02 19.77 19.07
C ALA A 55 -14.60 19.23 19.28
N LEU A 56 -13.60 20.10 19.41
CA LEU A 56 -12.19 19.76 19.52
C LEU A 56 -11.91 18.79 20.69
N SER A 57 -12.48 19.07 21.88
CA SER A 57 -12.27 18.19 23.05
C SER A 57 -12.77 16.77 22.83
N ARG A 58 -13.93 16.64 22.14
CA ARG A 58 -14.50 15.33 21.81
C ARG A 58 -13.70 14.64 20.71
N LEU A 59 -13.15 15.40 19.75
CA LEU A 59 -12.26 14.88 18.71
C LEU A 59 -10.96 14.32 19.33
N SER A 60 -10.33 15.08 20.24
CA SER A 60 -9.13 14.62 20.94
C SER A 60 -9.40 13.37 21.78
N ALA A 61 -10.55 13.27 22.44
CA ALA A 61 -10.95 12.06 23.17
C ALA A 61 -11.15 10.87 22.24
N ALA A 62 -11.78 11.09 21.08
CA ALA A 62 -12.01 10.05 20.07
C ALA A 62 -10.69 9.49 19.53
N ILE A 63 -9.70 10.34 19.24
CA ILE A 63 -8.37 9.90 18.80
C ILE A 63 -7.70 9.02 19.88
N LYS A 64 -7.80 9.37 21.16
CA LYS A 64 -7.24 8.57 22.26
C LYS A 64 -7.91 7.20 22.37
N ILE A 65 -9.23 7.14 22.20
CA ILE A 65 -9.99 5.88 22.17
C ILE A 65 -9.49 5.00 21.02
N ALA A 66 -9.35 5.55 19.81
CA ALA A 66 -8.84 4.83 18.65
C ALA A 66 -7.39 4.34 18.86
N LEU A 67 -6.50 5.16 19.45
CA LEU A 67 -5.15 4.76 19.78
C LEU A 67 -5.10 3.58 20.77
N ASN A 68 -5.94 3.61 21.81
CA ASN A 68 -5.98 2.55 22.82
C ASN A 68 -6.55 1.24 22.27
N ASN A 69 -7.37 1.29 21.23
CA ASN A 69 -8.00 0.10 20.63
C ASN A 69 -6.98 -0.81 19.93
N HIS A 70 -5.99 -0.22 19.27
CA HIS A 70 -5.09 -0.98 18.40
C HIS A 70 -3.78 -1.35 19.07
N VAL A 71 -3.51 -2.65 19.08
CA VAL A 71 -2.29 -3.22 19.67
C VAL A 71 -1.03 -2.69 18.97
N ALA A 72 -1.09 -2.46 17.66
CA ALA A 72 0.04 -1.98 16.87
C ALA A 72 0.65 -0.67 17.40
N PHE A 73 -0.16 0.24 17.94
CA PHE A 73 0.31 1.53 18.48
C PHE A 73 1.02 1.43 19.83
N ARG A 74 0.89 0.30 20.52
CA ARG A 74 1.55 0.02 21.80
C ARG A 74 2.77 -0.87 21.66
N CYS A 75 3.13 -1.26 20.44
CA CYS A 75 4.29 -2.08 20.18
C CYS A 75 5.56 -1.25 20.02
N LYS A 76 6.67 -1.81 20.46
CA LYS A 76 8.01 -1.28 20.15
C LYS A 76 8.91 -2.36 19.60
N ILE A 77 9.88 -1.96 18.78
CA ILE A 77 10.90 -2.86 18.24
C ILE A 77 12.05 -2.99 19.23
N VAL A 78 12.52 -4.22 19.40
CA VAL A 78 13.75 -4.53 20.12
C VAL A 78 14.63 -5.36 19.20
N ASP A 79 15.86 -4.90 19.01
CA ASP A 79 16.86 -5.64 18.24
C ASP A 79 17.53 -6.67 19.14
N ARG A 80 17.45 -7.95 18.78
CA ARG A 80 18.04 -9.05 19.51
C ARG A 80 19.08 -9.74 18.65
N SER A 81 19.95 -10.53 19.25
CA SER A 81 20.93 -11.34 18.52
C SER A 81 20.29 -12.34 17.53
N SER A 82 19.04 -12.72 17.79
CA SER A 82 18.23 -13.58 16.89
C SER A 82 17.44 -12.81 15.82
N GLY A 83 17.54 -11.49 15.76
CA GLY A 83 16.79 -10.59 14.87
C GLY A 83 15.83 -9.66 15.61
N PRO A 84 15.18 -8.73 14.87
CA PRO A 84 14.22 -7.78 15.42
C PRO A 84 12.95 -8.47 15.89
N VAL A 85 12.39 -7.99 16.99
CA VAL A 85 11.14 -8.49 17.57
C VAL A 85 10.24 -7.34 18.03
N TRP A 86 8.94 -7.58 18.03
CA TRP A 86 7.95 -6.73 18.67
C TRP A 86 7.83 -7.08 20.16
N VAL A 87 7.73 -6.04 20.98
CA VAL A 87 7.37 -6.13 22.39
C VAL A 87 6.13 -5.29 22.61
N LEU A 88 5.08 -5.89 23.15
CA LEU A 88 3.90 -5.16 23.62
C LEU A 88 4.20 -4.43 24.91
N THR A 89 3.89 -3.14 24.96
CA THR A 89 4.05 -2.32 26.17
C THR A 89 2.72 -2.15 26.91
N ASP A 90 2.79 -1.79 28.19
CA ASP A 90 1.61 -1.48 29.02
C ASP A 90 1.09 -0.04 28.81
N ARG A 91 1.48 0.60 27.71
CA ARG A 91 1.14 2.00 27.43
C ARG A 91 -0.37 2.17 27.28
N SER A 92 -0.90 3.19 27.98
CA SER A 92 -2.20 3.80 27.73
C SER A 92 -2.02 5.15 27.04
N PHE A 93 -2.97 5.52 26.18
CA PHE A 93 -3.04 6.83 25.55
C PHE A 93 -4.08 7.76 26.18
N ASP A 94 -4.61 7.43 27.37
CA ASP A 94 -5.62 8.26 28.05
C ASP A 94 -5.09 9.66 28.38
N ASP A 95 -3.82 9.74 28.79
CA ASP A 95 -3.12 11.00 29.09
C ASP A 95 -2.27 11.51 27.90
N PHE A 96 -2.38 10.89 26.73
CA PHE A 96 -1.62 11.31 25.55
C PHE A 96 -2.02 12.72 25.12
N GLU A 97 -1.06 13.64 25.09
CA GLU A 97 -1.29 14.99 24.62
C GLU A 97 -1.21 15.05 23.09
N ILE A 98 -2.31 15.40 22.45
CA ILE A 98 -2.36 15.64 21.00
C ILE A 98 -2.10 17.14 20.80
N PRO A 99 -0.98 17.53 20.16
CA PRO A 99 -0.69 18.94 19.92
C PRO A 99 -1.77 19.58 19.05
N VAL A 100 -2.25 20.75 19.47
CA VAL A 100 -3.21 21.57 18.75
C VAL A 100 -2.56 22.92 18.45
N GLU A 101 -2.43 23.26 17.18
CA GLU A 101 -1.78 24.48 16.73
C GLU A 101 -2.73 25.30 15.82
N LYS A 102 -2.82 26.62 16.09
CA LYS A 102 -3.57 27.55 15.20
C LYS A 102 -2.67 28.02 14.08
N VAL A 103 -3.14 27.82 12.85
CA VAL A 103 -2.37 28.13 11.64
C VAL A 103 -3.24 28.80 10.59
N SER A 104 -2.63 29.55 9.65
CA SER A 104 -3.30 29.99 8.44
C SER A 104 -3.40 28.86 7.41
N GLU A 105 -4.25 28.99 6.39
CA GLU A 105 -4.35 28.03 5.29
C GLU A 105 -3.02 27.88 4.51
N GLU A 106 -2.30 29.01 4.35
CA GLU A 106 -0.98 29.01 3.69
C GLU A 106 0.05 28.22 4.53
N ALA A 107 0.09 28.46 5.85
CA ALA A 107 0.97 27.74 6.74
C ALA A 107 0.63 26.23 6.79
N LEU A 108 -0.66 25.86 6.76
CA LEU A 108 -1.09 24.48 6.67
C LEU A 108 -0.58 23.81 5.39
N THR A 109 -0.61 24.53 4.26
CA THR A 109 -0.08 24.03 2.98
C THR A 109 1.42 23.74 3.06
N GLU A 110 2.19 24.61 3.71
CA GLU A 110 3.63 24.37 3.94
C GLU A 110 3.88 23.18 4.88
N ILE A 111 3.06 23.05 5.92
CA ILE A 111 3.12 21.92 6.86
C ILE A 111 2.85 20.60 6.12
N LYS A 112 1.80 20.53 5.30
CA LYS A 112 1.46 19.35 4.50
C LYS A 112 2.66 18.85 3.69
N ASN A 113 3.42 19.75 3.08
CA ASN A 113 4.56 19.42 2.22
C ASN A 113 5.81 18.96 2.98
N ARG A 114 5.89 19.16 4.31
CA ARG A 114 7.07 18.89 5.13
C ARG A 114 6.77 18.12 6.41
N TYR A 115 5.60 17.51 6.51
CA TYR A 115 5.16 16.87 7.74
C TYR A 115 5.93 15.59 8.05
N ALA A 116 6.16 14.78 7.03
CA ALA A 116 6.91 13.53 7.17
C ALA A 116 8.34 13.81 7.64
N LYS A 117 8.75 13.12 8.69
CA LYS A 117 10.11 13.17 9.26
C LYS A 117 10.52 11.74 9.60
N PRO A 118 11.83 11.43 9.58
CA PRO A 118 12.30 10.12 9.99
C PRO A 118 11.76 9.68 11.35
N PHE A 119 11.54 8.39 11.51
CA PHE A 119 11.24 7.78 12.78
C PHE A 119 12.48 7.12 13.37
N ASP A 120 12.70 7.26 14.67
CA ASP A 120 13.61 6.38 15.39
C ASP A 120 12.91 5.03 15.61
N LEU A 121 13.38 3.98 14.92
CA LEU A 121 12.79 2.63 15.02
C LEU A 121 12.80 2.07 16.45
N PHE A 122 13.75 2.49 17.26
CA PHE A 122 13.93 2.04 18.65
C PHE A 122 13.39 3.05 19.64
N GLY A 123 12.84 4.14 19.13
CA GLY A 123 12.15 5.17 19.92
C GLY A 123 10.84 4.67 20.51
N ASP A 124 10.15 5.59 21.17
CA ASP A 124 8.92 5.24 21.89
C ASP A 124 7.72 4.99 21.00
N LEU A 125 7.52 5.83 19.97
CA LEU A 125 6.33 5.80 19.12
C LEU A 125 6.72 5.77 17.65
N LEU A 126 6.08 4.88 16.89
CA LEU A 126 6.19 4.81 15.44
C LEU A 126 5.03 5.55 14.74
N PHE A 127 4.51 6.57 15.41
CA PHE A 127 3.52 7.48 14.86
C PHE A 127 3.64 8.89 15.45
N ARG A 128 3.07 9.87 14.77
CA ARG A 128 2.84 11.24 15.23
C ARG A 128 1.49 11.74 14.77
N ILE A 129 0.80 12.50 15.62
CA ILE A 129 -0.53 13.03 15.34
C ILE A 129 -0.56 14.48 15.82
N ASN A 130 -1.04 15.38 14.96
CA ASN A 130 -1.27 16.78 15.28
C ASN A 130 -2.64 17.21 14.79
N ILE A 131 -3.26 18.16 15.47
CA ILE A 131 -4.46 18.86 15.01
C ILE A 131 -4.06 20.29 14.72
N TYR A 132 -4.28 20.70 13.47
CA TYR A 132 -4.10 22.10 13.04
C TYR A 132 -5.46 22.76 12.95
N GLU A 133 -5.62 23.86 13.67
CA GLU A 133 -6.84 24.66 13.67
C GLU A 133 -6.68 25.82 12.68
N THR A 134 -7.40 25.77 11.57
CA THR A 134 -7.52 26.90 10.63
C THR A 134 -8.76 27.74 10.96
N GLU A 135 -9.06 28.75 10.16
CA GLU A 135 -10.28 29.53 10.32
C GLU A 135 -11.54 28.67 10.21
N LYS A 136 -11.54 27.70 9.30
CA LYS A 136 -12.71 26.89 8.94
C LYS A 136 -12.71 25.48 9.51
N ASN A 137 -11.55 24.84 9.62
CA ASN A 137 -11.42 23.42 9.85
C ASN A 137 -10.53 23.08 11.04
N TYR A 138 -10.73 21.89 11.60
CA TYR A 138 -9.71 21.11 12.29
C TYR A 138 -9.12 20.12 11.32
N SER A 139 -7.83 20.23 11.05
CA SER A 139 -7.09 19.33 10.17
C SER A 139 -6.28 18.34 11.02
N ILE A 140 -6.68 17.08 11.02
CA ILE A 140 -5.95 16.00 11.69
C ILE A 140 -4.88 15.54 10.72
N ILE A 141 -3.61 15.74 11.04
CA ILE A 141 -2.50 15.14 10.32
C ILE A 141 -1.94 14.00 11.17
N SER A 142 -1.91 12.82 10.58
CA SER A 142 -1.37 11.60 11.19
C SER A 142 -0.28 11.06 10.30
N ASP A 143 0.88 10.72 10.87
CA ASP A 143 1.97 10.06 10.17
C ASP A 143 2.33 8.78 10.95
N PHE A 144 2.23 7.64 10.29
CA PHE A 144 2.51 6.33 10.86
C PHE A 144 3.66 5.66 10.11
N HIS A 145 4.53 4.98 10.83
CA HIS A 145 5.54 4.16 10.19
C HIS A 145 4.92 2.88 9.62
N HIS A 146 5.29 2.51 8.40
CA HIS A 146 4.72 1.36 7.70
C HIS A 146 4.91 0.02 8.43
N LEU A 147 5.83 -0.08 9.38
CA LEU A 147 5.99 -1.28 10.23
C LEU A 147 4.77 -1.57 11.12
N ILE A 148 3.99 -0.55 11.49
CA ILE A 148 2.80 -0.68 12.34
C ILE A 148 1.49 -0.34 11.60
N TYR A 149 1.56 -0.04 10.30
CA TYR A 149 0.44 0.55 9.59
C TYR A 149 0.53 0.29 8.09
N ASP A 150 -0.60 0.19 7.40
CA ASP A 150 -0.70 0.07 5.96
C ASP A 150 -1.86 0.90 5.40
N GLY A 151 -2.04 0.90 4.08
CA GLY A 151 -3.10 1.67 3.43
C GLY A 151 -4.51 1.33 3.92
N SER A 152 -4.81 0.05 4.19
CA SER A 152 -6.10 -0.36 4.76
C SER A 152 -6.28 0.13 6.19
N SER A 153 -5.20 0.16 6.97
CA SER A 153 -5.20 0.71 8.33
C SER A 153 -5.62 2.19 8.34
N CYS A 154 -5.32 2.95 7.28
CA CYS A 154 -5.70 4.35 7.16
C CYS A 154 -7.23 4.53 7.18
N SER A 155 -7.95 3.74 6.42
CA SER A 155 -9.42 3.77 6.43
C SER A 155 -9.98 3.35 7.79
N ILE A 156 -9.42 2.31 8.41
CA ILE A 156 -9.82 1.85 9.75
C ILE A 156 -9.62 2.96 10.78
N TRP A 157 -8.45 3.60 10.76
CA TRP A 157 -8.10 4.68 11.67
C TRP A 157 -9.11 5.83 11.67
N PHE A 158 -9.47 6.34 10.49
CA PHE A 158 -10.45 7.43 10.40
C PHE A 158 -11.87 6.99 10.71
N GLN A 159 -12.25 5.75 10.37
CA GLN A 159 -13.54 5.17 10.77
C GLN A 159 -13.64 5.03 12.28
N ASP A 160 -12.59 4.62 12.95
CA ASP A 160 -12.57 4.47 14.40
C ASP A 160 -12.61 5.81 15.12
N ILE A 161 -11.91 6.85 14.61
CA ILE A 161 -12.07 8.20 15.15
C ILE A 161 -13.51 8.67 15.02
N ALA A 162 -14.16 8.42 13.88
CA ALA A 162 -15.57 8.78 13.70
C ALA A 162 -16.48 7.98 14.64
N ALA A 163 -16.30 6.68 14.77
CA ALA A 163 -17.08 5.82 15.68
C ALA A 163 -16.90 6.26 17.14
N ALA A 164 -15.66 6.47 17.57
CA ALA A 164 -15.36 6.98 18.91
C ALA A 164 -15.94 8.37 19.17
N TYR A 165 -15.92 9.24 18.17
CA TYR A 165 -16.49 10.58 18.28
C TYR A 165 -18.00 10.54 18.51
N TYR A 166 -18.74 9.72 17.75
CA TYR A 166 -20.21 9.68 17.85
C TYR A 166 -20.73 8.74 18.94
N ASN A 167 -20.07 7.60 19.13
CA ASN A 167 -20.55 6.52 19.99
C ASN A 167 -19.77 6.37 21.31
N GLY A 168 -18.58 7.00 21.43
CA GLY A 168 -17.68 6.84 22.57
C GLY A 168 -16.94 5.50 22.61
N THR A 169 -17.08 4.65 21.59
CA THR A 169 -16.46 3.32 21.49
C THR A 169 -16.11 3.00 20.05
N VAL A 170 -15.20 2.05 19.88
CA VAL A 170 -14.78 1.48 18.59
C VAL A 170 -14.93 -0.03 18.61
N GLU A 171 -14.97 -0.66 17.44
CA GLU A 171 -14.98 -2.12 17.33
C GLU A 171 -13.58 -2.65 17.68
N THR A 172 -13.52 -3.66 18.54
CA THR A 172 -12.25 -4.26 18.99
C THR A 172 -11.63 -5.14 17.91
N GLU A 173 -10.31 -5.15 17.81
CA GLU A 173 -9.59 -6.10 16.96
C GLU A 173 -9.88 -7.54 17.41
N GLU A 174 -10.39 -8.38 16.52
CA GLU A 174 -10.52 -9.82 16.78
C GLU A 174 -9.18 -10.53 16.61
N VAL A 175 -8.38 -10.11 15.64
CA VAL A 175 -7.01 -10.56 15.39
C VAL A 175 -6.10 -9.34 15.36
N THR A 176 -5.12 -9.31 16.23
CA THR A 176 -4.17 -8.20 16.34
C THR A 176 -3.00 -8.36 15.35
N MET A 177 -2.22 -7.30 15.16
CA MET A 177 -0.96 -7.37 14.42
C MET A 177 -0.01 -8.41 15.02
N LEU A 178 0.04 -8.56 16.33
CA LEU A 178 0.92 -9.53 16.99
C LEU A 178 0.48 -10.97 16.79
N ASP A 179 -0.83 -11.25 16.83
CA ASP A 179 -1.38 -12.56 16.49
C ASP A 179 -1.01 -12.94 15.05
N PHE A 180 -1.11 -11.97 14.13
CA PHE A 180 -0.71 -12.18 12.74
C PHE A 180 0.79 -12.42 12.60
N CYS A 181 1.65 -11.73 13.35
CA CYS A 181 3.08 -11.97 13.35
C CYS A 181 3.43 -13.38 13.86
N ALA A 182 2.74 -13.84 14.91
CA ALA A 182 2.91 -15.21 15.43
C ALA A 182 2.48 -16.27 14.41
N TYR A 183 1.33 -16.03 13.76
CA TYR A 183 0.85 -16.89 12.67
C TYR A 183 1.81 -16.91 11.48
N ASP A 184 2.36 -15.75 11.07
CA ASP A 184 3.29 -15.68 9.93
C ASP A 184 4.59 -16.42 10.22
N ASP A 185 5.13 -16.35 11.46
CA ASP A 185 6.28 -17.14 11.89
C ASP A 185 6.02 -18.65 11.84
N ALA A 186 4.82 -19.09 12.23
CA ALA A 186 4.41 -20.48 12.14
C ALA A 186 4.25 -20.93 10.67
N TYR A 187 3.70 -20.05 9.82
CA TYR A 187 3.58 -20.32 8.39
C TYR A 187 4.93 -20.57 7.73
N GLN A 188 5.98 -19.77 8.04
CA GLN A 188 7.34 -19.90 7.50
C GLN A 188 8.01 -21.27 7.83
N LYS A 189 7.42 -22.04 8.72
CA LYS A 189 7.93 -23.38 9.15
C LYS A 189 7.01 -24.52 8.71
N SER A 190 5.99 -24.20 7.90
CA SER A 190 4.91 -25.12 7.54
C SER A 190 5.09 -25.77 6.16
N GLN A 191 4.35 -26.85 5.92
CA GLN A 191 4.23 -27.46 4.59
C GLN A 191 3.63 -26.47 3.58
N ALA A 192 2.73 -25.57 4.02
CA ALA A 192 2.09 -24.57 3.14
C ALA A 192 3.10 -23.58 2.56
N GLU A 193 4.17 -23.23 3.28
CA GLU A 193 5.27 -22.44 2.71
C GLU A 193 6.04 -23.22 1.65
N MET A 194 6.37 -24.49 1.89
CA MET A 194 7.07 -25.32 0.90
C MET A 194 6.25 -25.46 -0.39
N ASP A 195 4.94 -25.64 -0.26
CA ASP A 195 4.01 -25.68 -1.40
C ASP A 195 3.98 -24.34 -2.15
N ALA A 196 4.03 -23.21 -1.43
CA ALA A 196 4.08 -21.89 -2.02
C ALA A 196 5.41 -21.63 -2.77
N ILE A 197 6.53 -22.03 -2.21
CA ILE A 197 7.84 -21.95 -2.86
C ILE A 197 7.84 -22.80 -4.15
N SER A 198 7.31 -24.02 -4.10
CA SER A 198 7.19 -24.88 -5.28
C SER A 198 6.33 -24.24 -6.37
N TYR A 199 5.18 -23.67 -6.00
CA TYR A 199 4.31 -22.94 -6.95
C TYR A 199 5.07 -21.80 -7.66
N TYR A 200 5.81 -20.97 -6.93
CA TYR A 200 6.54 -19.86 -7.55
C TYR A 200 7.76 -20.29 -8.35
N ARG A 201 8.43 -21.39 -8.00
CA ARG A 201 9.47 -21.99 -8.86
C ARG A 201 8.91 -22.37 -10.22
N ASP A 202 7.72 -22.97 -10.24
CA ASP A 202 7.04 -23.33 -11.49
C ASP A 202 6.61 -22.06 -12.25
N VAL A 203 6.06 -21.06 -11.56
CA VAL A 203 5.64 -19.79 -12.16
C VAL A 203 6.80 -19.05 -12.82
N PHE A 204 7.97 -19.00 -12.17
CA PHE A 204 9.14 -18.26 -12.68
C PHE A 204 10.01 -19.06 -13.63
N GLN A 205 9.64 -20.30 -13.95
CA GLN A 205 10.40 -21.10 -14.91
C GLN A 205 10.39 -20.41 -16.28
N GLY A 206 11.58 -20.00 -16.74
CA GLY A 206 11.75 -19.30 -18.01
C GLY A 206 11.52 -17.79 -17.97
N ALA A 207 11.18 -17.21 -16.81
CA ALA A 207 11.08 -15.77 -16.64
C ALA A 207 12.42 -15.09 -16.91
N LYS A 208 12.37 -13.95 -17.63
CA LYS A 208 13.58 -13.16 -17.88
C LYS A 208 13.99 -12.39 -16.62
N PRO A 209 15.30 -12.12 -16.46
CA PRO A 209 15.85 -11.61 -15.19
C PRO A 209 15.28 -10.27 -14.75
N ARG A 210 14.84 -9.42 -15.67
CA ARG A 210 14.41 -8.07 -15.33
C ARG A 210 13.31 -7.55 -16.24
N THR A 211 12.25 -7.02 -15.62
CA THR A 211 11.27 -6.17 -16.28
C THR A 211 11.43 -4.75 -15.76
N SER A 212 12.00 -3.85 -16.55
CA SER A 212 12.20 -2.44 -16.18
C SER A 212 12.08 -1.54 -17.40
N ILE A 213 11.62 -0.31 -17.19
CA ILE A 213 11.71 0.74 -18.20
C ILE A 213 13.18 1.09 -18.36
N PRO A 214 13.73 1.25 -19.59
CA PRO A 214 15.09 1.68 -19.79
C PRO A 214 15.35 3.03 -19.11
N ALA A 215 16.43 3.12 -18.33
CA ALA A 215 16.82 4.36 -17.67
C ALA A 215 17.30 5.40 -18.69
N ASP A 216 16.92 6.66 -18.48
CA ASP A 216 17.37 7.80 -19.29
C ASP A 216 18.66 8.41 -18.79
N LEU A 217 18.91 8.27 -17.49
CA LEU A 217 19.96 8.97 -16.76
C LEU A 217 20.94 7.96 -16.21
N GLU A 218 22.20 8.37 -16.10
CA GLU A 218 23.18 7.64 -15.32
C GLU A 218 22.88 7.86 -13.82
N GLU A 219 23.12 6.85 -13.02
CA GLU A 219 22.91 6.90 -11.57
C GLU A 219 23.59 8.13 -10.97
N ASN A 220 22.83 8.99 -10.25
CA ASN A 220 23.23 10.22 -9.56
C ASN A 220 23.06 11.56 -10.31
N ASP A 221 22.45 11.62 -11.47
CA ASP A 221 22.27 12.90 -12.18
C ASP A 221 21.24 13.83 -11.50
N LEU A 222 20.20 13.29 -10.87
CA LEU A 222 19.16 14.05 -10.17
C LEU A 222 18.72 13.30 -8.91
N PRO A 223 19.12 13.74 -7.70
CA PRO A 223 18.65 13.11 -6.48
C PRO A 223 17.15 13.38 -6.24
N GLY A 224 16.45 12.37 -5.77
CA GLY A 224 15.07 12.48 -5.30
C GLY A 224 14.03 11.81 -6.18
N ASP A 225 12.78 11.82 -5.66
CA ASP A 225 11.65 11.14 -6.26
C ASP A 225 10.84 12.06 -7.16
N GLY A 226 10.30 11.49 -8.21
CA GLY A 226 9.33 12.10 -9.08
C GLY A 226 7.92 11.71 -8.69
N TYR A 227 7.02 12.64 -8.87
CA TYR A 227 5.59 12.42 -8.72
C TYR A 227 4.87 13.06 -9.89
N CYS A 228 3.92 12.35 -10.50
CA CYS A 228 2.99 12.95 -11.44
C CYS A 228 1.62 12.32 -11.31
N VAL A 229 0.62 13.08 -11.77
CA VAL A 229 -0.75 12.62 -11.92
C VAL A 229 -1.06 12.51 -13.39
N TYR A 230 -1.62 11.37 -13.80
CA TYR A 230 -2.03 11.13 -15.18
C TYR A 230 -3.50 10.75 -15.20
N CYS A 231 -4.28 11.44 -16.01
CA CYS A 231 -5.69 11.14 -16.19
C CYS A 231 -5.88 10.35 -17.49
N PHE A 232 -6.42 9.16 -17.37
CA PHE A 232 -6.81 8.37 -18.53
C PHE A 232 -7.89 9.07 -19.36
N ASP A 233 -7.96 8.73 -20.64
CA ASP A 233 -9.03 9.17 -21.53
C ASP A 233 -10.41 8.83 -20.91
N LYS A 234 -11.33 9.80 -20.93
CA LYS A 234 -12.67 9.67 -20.33
C LYS A 234 -13.53 8.57 -20.97
N ARG A 235 -13.14 8.05 -22.12
CA ARG A 235 -13.78 6.88 -22.75
C ARG A 235 -13.49 5.56 -22.03
N ILE A 236 -12.46 5.53 -21.17
CA ILE A 236 -12.17 4.38 -20.31
C ILE A 236 -13.13 4.46 -19.11
N ASP A 237 -14.34 3.99 -19.25
CA ASP A 237 -15.30 3.93 -18.17
C ASP A 237 -15.31 2.57 -17.46
N PHE A 238 -15.80 2.59 -16.21
CA PHE A 238 -15.85 1.40 -15.38
C PHE A 238 -16.68 0.26 -16.03
N SER A 239 -17.76 0.58 -16.72
CA SER A 239 -18.67 -0.43 -17.29
C SER A 239 -17.98 -1.19 -18.42
N LYS A 240 -17.21 -0.50 -19.28
CA LYS A 240 -16.43 -1.11 -20.36
C LYS A 240 -15.33 -2.03 -19.82
N VAL A 241 -14.55 -1.53 -18.85
CA VAL A 241 -13.51 -2.34 -18.20
C VAL A 241 -14.14 -3.56 -17.52
N SER A 242 -15.20 -3.36 -16.74
CA SER A 242 -15.89 -4.44 -16.03
C SER A 242 -16.45 -5.51 -16.97
N ALA A 243 -16.97 -5.12 -18.11
CA ALA A 243 -17.51 -6.04 -19.13
C ALA A 243 -16.41 -6.96 -19.71
N VAL A 244 -15.25 -6.41 -20.04
CA VAL A 244 -14.13 -7.16 -20.62
C VAL A 244 -13.54 -8.17 -19.64
N CYS A 245 -13.47 -7.82 -18.36
CA CYS A 245 -12.83 -8.64 -17.32
C CYS A 245 -13.81 -9.38 -16.38
N ASN A 246 -15.10 -9.42 -16.73
CA ASN A 246 -16.14 -10.03 -15.88
C ASN A 246 -16.11 -9.49 -14.42
N GLY A 247 -15.96 -8.19 -14.25
CA GLY A 247 -15.92 -7.50 -12.97
C GLY A 247 -14.58 -7.55 -12.20
N ARG A 248 -13.57 -8.22 -12.74
CA ARG A 248 -12.24 -8.35 -12.10
C ARG A 248 -11.32 -7.19 -12.48
N VAL A 249 -11.73 -5.97 -12.16
CA VAL A 249 -11.11 -4.72 -12.62
C VAL A 249 -9.64 -4.58 -12.19
N GLY A 250 -9.28 -5.00 -10.98
CA GLY A 250 -7.88 -5.01 -10.54
C GLY A 250 -7.00 -5.90 -11.43
N ALA A 251 -7.47 -7.11 -11.77
CA ALA A 251 -6.74 -8.02 -12.66
C ALA A 251 -6.58 -7.44 -14.07
N PHE A 252 -7.58 -6.72 -14.56
CA PHE A 252 -7.53 -6.04 -15.85
C PHE A 252 -6.39 -5.00 -15.88
N PHE A 253 -6.33 -4.10 -14.89
CA PHE A 253 -5.30 -3.07 -14.85
C PHE A 253 -3.89 -3.65 -14.63
N VAL A 254 -3.74 -4.66 -13.76
CA VAL A 254 -2.46 -5.35 -13.58
C VAL A 254 -2.03 -6.04 -14.89
N GLY A 255 -2.94 -6.71 -15.57
CA GLY A 255 -2.67 -7.37 -16.85
C GLY A 255 -2.30 -6.38 -17.95
N ALA A 256 -3.05 -5.30 -18.10
CA ALA A 256 -2.75 -4.26 -19.08
C ALA A 256 -1.37 -3.60 -18.81
N PHE A 257 -1.02 -3.38 -17.53
CA PHE A 257 0.27 -2.84 -17.16
C PHE A 257 1.43 -3.79 -17.49
N ALA A 258 1.32 -5.06 -17.12
CA ALA A 258 2.33 -6.07 -17.43
C ALA A 258 2.48 -6.26 -18.97
N TYR A 259 1.35 -6.22 -19.71
CA TYR A 259 1.38 -6.26 -21.18
C TYR A 259 2.12 -5.06 -21.76
N ALA A 260 1.77 -3.85 -21.31
CA ALA A 260 2.43 -2.62 -21.73
C ALA A 260 3.93 -2.65 -21.45
N ALA A 261 4.33 -3.10 -20.24
CA ALA A 261 5.73 -3.24 -19.85
C ALA A 261 6.50 -4.21 -20.77
N ALA A 262 5.94 -5.40 -21.02
CA ALA A 262 6.56 -6.39 -21.92
C ALA A 262 6.70 -5.88 -23.36
N LYS A 263 5.68 -5.18 -23.87
CA LYS A 263 5.72 -4.60 -25.23
C LYS A 263 6.69 -3.42 -25.30
N TYR A 264 6.68 -2.51 -24.32
CA TYR A 264 7.56 -1.35 -24.28
C TYR A 264 9.04 -1.74 -24.21
N THR A 265 9.35 -2.78 -23.44
CA THR A 265 10.71 -3.31 -23.31
C THR A 265 11.11 -4.31 -24.39
N GLY A 266 10.16 -4.80 -25.19
CA GLY A 266 10.40 -5.80 -26.24
C GLY A 266 10.79 -7.19 -25.71
N THR A 267 10.48 -7.50 -24.44
CA THR A 267 10.89 -8.75 -23.80
C THR A 267 10.01 -9.94 -24.12
N GLY A 268 8.71 -9.71 -24.42
CA GLY A 268 7.72 -10.75 -24.64
C GLY A 268 7.20 -11.43 -23.37
N ASP A 269 7.71 -11.05 -22.21
CA ASP A 269 7.25 -11.42 -20.87
C ASP A 269 7.47 -10.30 -19.88
N ALA A 270 6.75 -10.32 -18.77
CA ALA A 270 6.94 -9.35 -17.70
C ALA A 270 6.73 -9.97 -16.32
N VAL A 271 7.51 -9.52 -15.35
CA VAL A 271 7.24 -9.70 -13.93
C VAL A 271 7.00 -8.32 -13.32
N VAL A 272 5.83 -8.11 -12.72
CA VAL A 272 5.46 -6.86 -12.06
C VAL A 272 5.00 -7.15 -10.64
N TYR A 273 5.18 -6.19 -9.71
CA TYR A 273 4.58 -6.29 -8.39
C TYR A 273 3.17 -5.71 -8.36
N THR A 274 2.30 -6.34 -7.57
CA THR A 274 1.01 -5.76 -7.16
C THR A 274 0.76 -5.99 -5.68
N GLY A 275 -0.01 -5.09 -5.07
CA GLY A 275 -0.34 -5.18 -3.65
C GLY A 275 -1.53 -6.10 -3.37
N ASN A 276 -1.43 -6.89 -2.31
CA ASN A 276 -2.56 -7.55 -1.67
C ASN A 276 -2.68 -7.01 -0.24
N HIS A 277 -3.87 -6.56 0.15
CA HIS A 277 -4.11 -5.95 1.46
C HIS A 277 -3.90 -6.89 2.67
N GLY A 278 -3.68 -8.18 2.44
CA GLY A 278 -3.36 -9.16 3.49
C GLY A 278 -4.51 -9.58 4.41
N ARG A 279 -5.64 -8.87 4.39
CA ARG A 279 -6.81 -9.10 5.25
C ARG A 279 -7.82 -10.05 4.59
N MET A 280 -7.36 -11.23 4.15
CA MET A 280 -8.21 -12.24 3.51
C MET A 280 -9.11 -13.00 4.49
N ASP A 281 -8.82 -12.92 5.78
CA ASP A 281 -9.67 -13.40 6.86
C ASP A 281 -10.49 -12.24 7.40
N GLU A 282 -11.83 -12.40 7.51
CA GLU A 282 -12.72 -11.32 7.95
C GLU A 282 -12.42 -10.81 9.35
N ARG A 283 -11.80 -11.63 10.20
CA ARG A 283 -11.38 -11.26 11.55
C ARG A 283 -10.29 -10.17 11.56
N LEU A 284 -9.59 -9.98 10.42
CA LEU A 284 -8.59 -8.92 10.24
C LEU A 284 -9.17 -7.60 9.73
N ARG A 285 -10.48 -7.53 9.46
CA ARG A 285 -11.10 -6.37 8.81
C ARG A 285 -10.98 -5.06 9.61
N HIS A 286 -10.92 -5.16 10.96
CA HIS A 286 -10.75 -4.02 11.88
C HIS A 286 -9.34 -3.94 12.49
N SER A 287 -8.40 -4.77 12.01
CA SER A 287 -7.05 -4.81 12.54
C SER A 287 -6.18 -3.72 11.92
N VAL A 288 -5.52 -2.93 12.75
CA VAL A 288 -4.48 -1.98 12.34
C VAL A 288 -3.11 -2.65 12.43
N GLY A 289 -2.32 -2.50 11.38
CA GLY A 289 -0.98 -3.09 11.30
C GLY A 289 -0.46 -3.16 9.86
N MET A 290 0.73 -3.69 9.70
CA MET A 290 1.32 -3.99 8.40
C MET A 290 0.93 -5.40 7.96
N PHE A 291 -0.09 -5.53 7.12
CA PHE A 291 -0.58 -6.80 6.57
C PHE A 291 -0.37 -6.89 5.06
N VAL A 292 -0.17 -5.76 4.39
CA VAL A 292 -0.03 -5.72 2.94
C VAL A 292 1.18 -6.55 2.49
N ARG A 293 1.00 -7.24 1.36
CA ARG A 293 2.07 -8.03 0.73
C ARG A 293 2.17 -7.63 -0.73
N MET A 294 3.39 -7.44 -1.19
CA MET A 294 3.68 -7.30 -2.61
C MET A 294 3.76 -8.69 -3.24
N LEU A 295 2.96 -8.91 -4.27
CA LEU A 295 2.86 -10.18 -4.98
C LEU A 295 3.49 -10.04 -6.36
N PRO A 296 4.49 -10.85 -6.71
CA PRO A 296 5.03 -10.87 -8.07
C PRO A 296 4.04 -11.57 -9.01
N VAL A 297 3.71 -10.90 -10.11
CA VAL A 297 2.85 -11.41 -11.18
C VAL A 297 3.67 -11.56 -12.43
N TYR A 298 3.89 -12.81 -12.84
CA TYR A 298 4.58 -13.15 -14.09
C TYR A 298 3.59 -13.48 -15.19
N VAL A 299 3.74 -12.83 -16.32
CA VAL A 299 2.95 -13.07 -17.52
C VAL A 299 3.83 -13.22 -18.76
N THR A 300 3.37 -14.01 -19.72
CA THR A 300 3.97 -14.12 -21.04
C THR A 300 3.02 -13.53 -22.08
N ILE A 301 3.58 -12.84 -23.07
CA ILE A 301 2.83 -12.33 -24.21
C ILE A 301 2.99 -13.32 -25.35
N ASP A 302 1.94 -14.08 -25.62
CA ASP A 302 1.84 -14.96 -26.78
C ASP A 302 0.87 -14.33 -27.79
N GLU A 303 1.35 -14.01 -28.98
CA GLU A 303 0.54 -13.38 -30.02
C GLU A 303 -0.59 -14.28 -30.55
N SER A 304 -0.53 -15.59 -30.25
CA SER A 304 -1.60 -16.53 -30.56
C SER A 304 -2.74 -16.50 -29.54
N PHE A 305 -2.55 -15.91 -28.37
CA PHE A 305 -3.55 -15.82 -27.31
C PHE A 305 -4.59 -14.75 -27.64
N SER A 306 -5.85 -15.09 -27.44
CA SER A 306 -6.89 -14.08 -27.38
C SER A 306 -6.73 -13.20 -26.12
N LEU A 307 -7.33 -12.00 -26.13
CA LEU A 307 -7.37 -11.17 -24.93
C LEU A 307 -7.99 -11.91 -23.73
N THR A 308 -9.00 -12.74 -23.96
CA THR A 308 -9.65 -13.54 -22.92
C THR A 308 -8.67 -14.56 -22.31
N ASP A 309 -7.86 -15.22 -23.13
CA ASP A 309 -6.86 -16.19 -22.66
C ASP A 309 -5.77 -15.47 -21.85
N TYR A 310 -5.30 -14.31 -22.33
CA TYR A 310 -4.32 -13.50 -21.61
C TYR A 310 -4.84 -13.02 -20.26
N LEU A 311 -6.04 -12.43 -20.20
CA LEU A 311 -6.64 -11.99 -18.93
C LEU A 311 -6.94 -13.16 -17.99
N SER A 312 -7.23 -14.34 -18.52
CA SER A 312 -7.38 -15.56 -17.72
C SER A 312 -6.06 -15.98 -17.09
N GLN A 313 -4.95 -15.91 -17.83
CA GLN A 313 -3.60 -16.14 -17.29
C GLN A 313 -3.29 -15.17 -16.14
N VAL A 314 -3.54 -13.86 -16.34
CA VAL A 314 -3.33 -12.84 -15.29
C VAL A 314 -4.13 -13.16 -14.02
N GLN A 315 -5.39 -13.52 -14.17
CA GLN A 315 -6.28 -13.86 -13.04
C GLN A 315 -5.76 -15.10 -12.30
N GLU A 316 -5.30 -16.10 -13.04
CA GLU A 316 -4.74 -17.32 -12.44
C GLU A 316 -3.46 -17.01 -11.63
N ARG A 317 -2.58 -16.13 -12.17
CA ARG A 317 -1.39 -15.66 -11.47
C ARG A 317 -1.73 -14.87 -10.20
N LEU A 318 -2.71 -13.96 -10.28
CA LEU A 318 -3.17 -13.19 -9.12
C LEU A 318 -3.83 -14.09 -8.07
N TYR A 319 -4.69 -15.02 -8.47
CA TYR A 319 -5.29 -15.97 -7.54
C TYR A 319 -4.25 -16.86 -6.88
N GLY A 320 -3.31 -17.39 -7.65
CA GLY A 320 -2.18 -18.13 -7.14
C GLY A 320 -1.32 -17.30 -6.18
N GLY A 321 -1.08 -16.03 -6.52
CA GLY A 321 -0.38 -15.07 -5.66
C GLY A 321 -1.08 -14.87 -4.32
N ILE A 322 -2.40 -14.67 -4.30
CA ILE A 322 -3.18 -14.55 -3.07
C ILE A 322 -3.06 -15.84 -2.22
N LYS A 323 -3.14 -17.00 -2.85
CA LYS A 323 -3.08 -18.30 -2.18
C LYS A 323 -1.68 -18.62 -1.63
N HIS A 324 -0.65 -18.33 -2.38
CA HIS A 324 0.74 -18.75 -2.13
C HIS A 324 1.67 -17.57 -1.74
N GLY A 325 1.20 -16.33 -1.75
CA GLY A 325 2.01 -15.11 -1.60
C GLY A 325 2.50 -14.79 -0.18
N LYS A 326 2.46 -15.76 0.73
CA LYS A 326 3.00 -15.61 2.10
C LYS A 326 4.43 -16.11 2.25
N CYS A 327 5.00 -16.74 1.23
CA CYS A 327 6.38 -17.22 1.27
C CYS A 327 7.38 -16.05 1.23
N ALA A 328 8.60 -16.34 1.66
CA ALA A 328 9.73 -15.42 1.60
C ALA A 328 10.25 -15.30 0.15
N PHE A 329 9.83 -14.25 -0.57
CA PHE A 329 10.21 -14.07 -1.98
C PHE A 329 11.70 -13.81 -2.22
N ALA A 330 12.43 -13.25 -1.26
CA ALA A 330 13.83 -12.86 -1.45
C ALA A 330 14.70 -14.01 -1.97
N ALA A 331 14.57 -15.21 -1.39
CA ALA A 331 15.31 -16.37 -1.82
C ALA A 331 14.93 -16.84 -3.24
N LEU A 332 13.64 -16.81 -3.58
CA LEU A 332 13.13 -17.15 -4.92
C LEU A 332 13.61 -16.15 -5.98
N MET A 333 13.59 -14.86 -5.67
CA MET A 333 14.07 -13.81 -6.56
C MET A 333 15.56 -14.00 -6.85
N GLN A 334 16.36 -14.32 -5.83
CA GLN A 334 17.79 -14.62 -5.99
C GLN A 334 18.01 -15.89 -6.79
N GLU A 335 17.26 -16.98 -6.51
CA GLU A 335 17.34 -18.27 -7.21
C GLU A 335 17.11 -18.11 -8.72
N HIS A 336 16.06 -17.34 -9.08
CA HIS A 336 15.70 -17.08 -10.47
C HIS A 336 16.38 -15.84 -11.08
N LYS A 337 17.22 -15.13 -10.32
CA LYS A 337 17.91 -13.89 -10.72
C LYS A 337 16.94 -12.80 -11.20
N LEU A 338 15.78 -12.73 -10.57
CA LEU A 338 14.74 -11.75 -10.92
C LEU A 338 14.96 -10.43 -10.18
N SER A 339 14.75 -9.32 -10.87
CA SER A 339 14.59 -7.97 -10.32
C SER A 339 13.27 -7.40 -10.83
N ILE A 340 12.47 -6.86 -9.94
CA ILE A 340 11.17 -6.30 -10.27
C ILE A 340 11.19 -4.82 -9.88
N ASP A 341 11.22 -3.97 -10.90
CA ASP A 341 11.33 -2.52 -10.74
C ASP A 341 9.98 -1.80 -10.94
N LEU A 342 8.97 -2.54 -11.39
CA LEU A 342 7.66 -1.99 -11.75
C LEU A 342 6.57 -2.51 -10.82
N SER A 343 5.89 -1.59 -10.16
CA SER A 343 4.78 -1.89 -9.25
C SER A 343 3.48 -1.24 -9.71
N ILE A 344 2.37 -1.96 -9.59
CA ILE A 344 1.03 -1.44 -9.86
C ILE A 344 0.08 -1.78 -8.72
N LEU A 345 -0.59 -0.77 -8.18
CA LEU A 345 -1.56 -0.89 -7.11
C LEU A 345 -2.94 -0.43 -7.61
N TYR A 346 -3.88 -1.34 -7.78
CA TYR A 346 -5.27 -0.97 -8.05
C TYR A 346 -5.95 -0.61 -6.74
N GLN A 347 -6.21 0.67 -6.54
CA GLN A 347 -6.84 1.22 -5.33
C GLN A 347 -8.37 1.32 -5.46
N GLY A 348 -8.89 1.36 -6.68
CA GLY A 348 -10.32 1.52 -6.91
C GLY A 348 -10.84 2.82 -6.30
N ASP A 349 -11.96 2.74 -5.61
CA ASP A 349 -12.59 3.83 -4.84
C ASP A 349 -12.38 3.71 -3.32
N PHE A 350 -11.57 2.74 -2.89
CA PHE A 350 -11.36 2.39 -1.47
C PHE A 350 -10.88 3.56 -0.60
N PHE A 351 -10.09 4.48 -1.19
CA PHE A 351 -9.49 5.61 -0.46
C PHE A 351 -10.27 6.92 -0.61
N ASN A 352 -11.42 6.92 -1.29
CA ASN A 352 -12.03 8.19 -1.68
C ASN A 352 -12.82 8.87 -0.56
N HIS A 353 -13.43 8.11 0.36
CA HIS A 353 -14.28 8.70 1.39
C HIS A 353 -14.34 7.85 2.65
N VAL A 354 -14.08 8.47 3.79
CA VAL A 354 -14.44 7.93 5.10
C VAL A 354 -15.52 8.83 5.68
N PRO A 355 -16.74 8.33 5.88
CA PRO A 355 -17.82 9.12 6.44
C PRO A 355 -17.51 9.44 7.91
N PHE A 356 -17.48 10.74 8.25
CA PHE A 356 -17.44 11.20 9.63
C PHE A 356 -18.86 11.63 10.05
N GLY A 357 -19.73 10.65 10.32
CA GLY A 357 -21.16 10.85 10.49
C GLY A 357 -21.80 11.33 9.19
N ASP A 358 -22.40 12.53 9.23
CA ASP A 358 -22.98 13.24 8.08
C ASP A 358 -21.99 14.18 7.38
N ILE A 359 -20.74 14.18 7.80
CA ILE A 359 -19.66 14.96 7.20
C ILE A 359 -18.95 14.07 6.17
N ASP A 360 -18.97 14.51 4.91
CA ASP A 360 -18.11 13.96 3.90
C ASP A 360 -16.67 14.45 4.17
N CYS A 361 -15.84 13.55 4.67
CA CYS A 361 -14.46 13.83 5.03
C CYS A 361 -13.54 12.97 4.18
N PRO A 362 -13.12 13.47 3.02
CA PRO A 362 -12.05 12.81 2.28
C PRO A 362 -10.76 12.90 3.12
N TRP A 363 -10.09 11.77 3.26
CA TRP A 363 -8.73 11.81 3.72
C TRP A 363 -7.77 11.81 2.51
N GLU A 364 -6.63 12.42 2.68
CA GLU A 364 -5.64 12.58 1.63
C GLU A 364 -4.28 12.13 2.14
N ALA A 365 -3.57 11.33 1.32
CA ALA A 365 -2.17 11.04 1.58
C ALA A 365 -1.34 12.30 1.31
N LEU A 366 -0.46 12.64 2.24
CA LEU A 366 0.45 13.77 2.06
C LEU A 366 1.68 13.35 1.24
N PRO A 367 2.34 14.31 0.57
CA PRO A 367 3.54 14.04 -0.21
C PRO A 367 4.65 13.39 0.63
N LEU A 368 5.28 12.36 0.08
CA LEU A 368 6.49 11.75 0.59
C LEU A 368 7.67 12.04 -0.34
N HIS A 369 8.87 11.98 0.23
CA HIS A 369 10.10 12.07 -0.51
C HIS A 369 11.03 10.93 -0.06
N GLY A 370 11.62 10.20 -0.99
CA GLY A 370 12.53 9.10 -0.69
C GLY A 370 11.90 7.72 -0.87
N MET A 371 11.63 7.32 -2.12
CA MET A 371 11.10 5.99 -2.44
C MET A 371 12.20 4.95 -2.59
N ASP A 372 11.85 3.70 -2.28
CA ASP A 372 12.69 2.53 -2.52
C ASP A 372 12.38 1.86 -3.87
N ASP A 373 11.16 2.00 -4.37
CA ASP A 373 10.74 1.45 -5.65
C ASP A 373 11.12 2.34 -6.83
N ASP A 374 11.55 1.75 -7.93
CA ASP A 374 11.91 2.50 -9.14
C ASP A 374 10.71 3.18 -9.80
N PHE A 375 9.55 2.50 -9.83
CA PHE A 375 8.36 2.97 -10.52
C PHE A 375 7.08 2.34 -9.95
N VAL A 376 6.24 3.15 -9.36
CA VAL A 376 4.95 2.71 -8.79
C VAL A 376 3.79 3.46 -9.44
N ILE A 377 2.80 2.71 -9.92
CA ILE A 377 1.53 3.26 -10.39
C ILE A 377 0.42 2.87 -9.43
N MET A 378 -0.34 3.84 -8.99
CA MET A 378 -1.58 3.64 -8.25
C MET A 378 -2.77 4.03 -9.11
N VAL A 379 -3.70 3.10 -9.34
CA VAL A 379 -4.91 3.32 -10.15
C VAL A 379 -6.09 3.60 -9.24
N PHE A 380 -6.64 4.80 -9.33
CA PHE A 380 -7.82 5.25 -8.61
C PHE A 380 -9.03 5.34 -9.53
N LYS A 381 -10.19 4.94 -9.02
CA LYS A 381 -11.47 5.19 -9.67
C LYS A 381 -12.05 6.49 -9.13
N GLU A 382 -12.24 7.48 -10.00
CA GLU A 382 -12.88 8.76 -9.66
C GLU A 382 -14.20 8.89 -10.43
N LYS A 383 -15.32 8.64 -9.77
CA LYS A 383 -16.68 8.70 -10.37
C LYS A 383 -16.78 7.88 -11.66
N GLU A 384 -16.64 8.55 -12.81
CA GLU A 384 -16.86 7.99 -14.16
C GLU A 384 -15.54 7.68 -14.88
N HIS A 385 -14.36 7.94 -14.31
CA HIS A 385 -13.07 7.76 -14.96
C HIS A 385 -12.00 7.24 -14.01
N PHE A 386 -10.84 6.89 -14.57
CA PHE A 386 -9.68 6.42 -13.82
C PHE A 386 -8.57 7.46 -13.85
N LYS A 387 -7.86 7.57 -12.75
CA LYS A 387 -6.72 8.45 -12.54
C LYS A 387 -5.54 7.65 -12.02
N LEU A 388 -4.35 7.96 -12.50
CA LEU A 388 -3.11 7.39 -12.04
C LEU A 388 -2.38 8.40 -11.17
N LYS A 389 -1.89 7.93 -10.02
CA LYS A 389 -0.81 8.58 -9.29
C LYS A 389 0.45 7.77 -9.55
N VAL A 390 1.49 8.43 -9.97
CA VAL A 390 2.74 7.77 -10.39
C VAL A 390 3.89 8.34 -9.58
N GLU A 391 4.62 7.46 -8.95
CA GLU A 391 5.83 7.76 -8.22
C GLU A 391 7.00 7.07 -8.92
N TYR A 392 8.11 7.78 -9.13
CA TYR A 392 9.25 7.27 -9.88
C TYR A 392 10.56 7.89 -9.44
N ARG A 393 11.67 7.22 -9.68
CA ARG A 393 13.02 7.73 -9.40
C ARG A 393 13.44 8.78 -10.44
N LYS A 394 13.58 10.05 -10.03
CA LYS A 394 14.06 11.16 -10.89
C LYS A 394 15.52 11.02 -11.29
N ASP A 395 16.31 10.34 -10.48
CA ASP A 395 17.72 10.04 -10.79
C ASP A 395 17.87 8.95 -11.86
N LYS A 396 16.76 8.34 -12.28
CA LYS A 396 16.72 7.26 -13.27
C LYS A 396 15.90 7.61 -14.51
N TYR A 397 14.77 8.30 -14.32
CA TYR A 397 13.81 8.58 -15.38
C TYR A 397 13.50 10.06 -15.53
N LYS A 398 13.47 10.53 -16.79
CA LYS A 398 12.91 11.84 -17.14
C LYS A 398 11.38 11.77 -17.13
N LEU A 399 10.73 12.87 -16.78
CA LEU A 399 9.27 12.96 -16.82
C LEU A 399 8.69 12.62 -18.22
N GLN A 400 9.43 12.94 -19.29
CA GLN A 400 9.01 12.59 -20.64
C GLN A 400 8.89 11.08 -20.83
N THR A 401 9.89 10.29 -20.42
CA THR A 401 9.89 8.82 -20.52
C THR A 401 8.77 8.21 -19.68
N VAL A 402 8.52 8.78 -18.49
CA VAL A 402 7.37 8.40 -17.67
C VAL A 402 6.07 8.61 -18.43
N HIS A 403 5.85 9.76 -19.05
CA HIS A 403 4.65 10.04 -19.84
C HIS A 403 4.54 9.16 -21.09
N GLU A 404 5.65 8.86 -21.76
CA GLU A 404 5.65 7.95 -22.92
C GLU A 404 5.22 6.53 -22.52
N PHE A 405 5.71 6.03 -21.39
CA PHE A 405 5.28 4.74 -20.87
C PHE A 405 3.82 4.75 -20.41
N LEU A 406 3.36 5.80 -19.73
CA LEU A 406 1.96 5.94 -19.32
C LEU A 406 1.01 5.99 -20.51
N ARG A 407 1.42 6.63 -21.60
CA ARG A 407 0.66 6.62 -22.85
C ARG A 407 0.60 5.23 -23.47
N ALA A 408 1.70 4.48 -23.51
CA ALA A 408 1.70 3.10 -23.98
C ALA A 408 0.81 2.19 -23.12
N TYR A 409 0.76 2.46 -21.81
CA TYR A 409 -0.16 1.77 -20.91
C TYR A 409 -1.63 2.12 -21.20
N GLU A 410 -1.96 3.39 -21.39
CA GLU A 410 -3.30 3.84 -21.78
C GLU A 410 -3.73 3.24 -23.12
N GLU A 411 -2.85 3.22 -24.14
CA GLU A 411 -3.10 2.58 -25.43
C GLU A 411 -3.43 1.09 -25.28
N THR A 412 -2.74 0.40 -24.40
CA THR A 412 -3.02 -1.00 -24.06
C THR A 412 -4.41 -1.16 -23.44
N VAL A 413 -4.75 -0.31 -22.47
CA VAL A 413 -6.08 -0.31 -21.82
C VAL A 413 -7.18 -0.04 -22.85
N MET A 414 -7.00 0.97 -23.72
CA MET A 414 -7.94 1.32 -24.80
C MET A 414 -8.12 0.15 -25.77
N THR A 415 -7.02 -0.46 -26.20
CA THR A 415 -7.06 -1.64 -27.08
C THR A 415 -7.83 -2.79 -26.45
N PHE A 416 -7.63 -3.03 -25.17
CA PHE A 416 -8.31 -4.12 -24.44
C PHE A 416 -9.83 -3.91 -24.33
N ILE A 417 -10.29 -2.66 -24.27
CA ILE A 417 -11.74 -2.35 -24.27
C ILE A 417 -12.31 -2.12 -25.69
N GLY A 418 -11.51 -2.33 -26.76
CA GLY A 418 -11.94 -2.19 -28.14
C GLY A 418 -12.06 -0.74 -28.63
N GLU A 419 -11.33 0.20 -28.03
CA GLU A 419 -11.30 1.62 -28.39
C GLU A 419 -9.93 2.01 -28.99
N THR A 420 -9.89 3.17 -29.68
CA THR A 420 -8.63 3.76 -30.17
C THR A 420 -8.30 5.04 -29.38
N VAL A 421 -7.03 5.27 -29.10
CA VAL A 421 -6.58 6.48 -28.38
C VAL A 421 -6.83 7.72 -29.23
N SER A 422 -7.40 8.78 -28.64
CA SER A 422 -7.46 10.09 -29.24
C SER A 422 -6.16 10.87 -28.92
N ASN A 423 -5.69 11.70 -29.86
CA ASN A 423 -4.47 12.51 -29.66
C ASN A 423 -4.60 13.60 -28.59
N GLU A 424 -5.69 13.65 -27.82
CA GLU A 424 -6.01 14.71 -26.87
C GLU A 424 -5.79 14.32 -25.39
N GLY A 425 -5.31 13.11 -25.07
CA GLY A 425 -4.95 12.72 -23.70
C GLY A 425 -3.68 13.44 -23.24
N GLY A 426 -3.80 14.42 -22.36
CA GLY A 426 -2.69 15.24 -21.86
C GLY A 426 -2.47 15.05 -20.36
N ALA A 427 -1.22 15.14 -19.96
CA ALA A 427 -0.84 15.30 -18.55
C ALA A 427 -1.33 16.67 -18.02
N VAL A 428 -1.86 16.69 -16.81
CA VAL A 428 -2.22 17.91 -16.08
C VAL A 428 -1.20 18.15 -14.97
#